data_384230650fc29e20ca6252a7280d9f6b
#
_entry.id   384230650fc29e20ca6252a7280d9f6b
#
_cell.length_a   1.000
_cell.length_b   1.000
_cell.length_c   1.000
_cell.angle_alpha   90.00
_cell.angle_beta   90.00
_cell.angle_gamma   90.00
#
_symmetry.space_group_name_H-M   'P 1'
#
loop_
_entity.id
_entity.type
_entity.pdbx_description
1 polymer ?
#
loop_
_entity_poly.entity_id
_entity_poly.type
_entity_poly.pdbx_seq_one_letter_code
_entity_poly.pdbx_strand_id
1 'polypeptide(L)'
;MNQIIREDDTRNRLASGLLLSALTLPSLALGQTPSTMELKSRIQLAKVDGRMDHVGVDIAGQRLFAAAFDNRTLEVIDVQAGKQVHTIANLSQPQQSYFDAPTNHLFISSSGDGTVKVFDGSTFELLQTTELSSDADNMRFDARNRHLVVAYGGEKFLNGKVARGAGLKDGALAILDTAGKKVGQIPTDGHPESLAVEKNGTRVFTNVPDKKEIVVGDLENYSVLAHWALPGCENYPMALDENHHRVFVMCRATATVLALDTASGKQVASIPLTPSASSDDMFYDASKGRLYVLARIVQKDNPRTPGPGIIEVFQQKDPDHYDKIESFPSGFAAQTGLFVPEWSKLFVATRHQPGGAGGEILVYETK
;
A
#
# COMPACT_ATOMS: atom_id res chain seq x y z
N MET A 1 63.38 -60.96 -26.59
CA MET A 1 63.29 -62.36 -27.00
C MET A 1 61.94 -62.55 -27.68
N ASN A 2 62.04 -62.79 -28.97
CA ASN A 2 61.10 -63.40 -29.92
C ASN A 2 59.66 -62.75 -30.03
N GLN A 3 59.43 -62.13 -31.14
CA GLN A 3 59.14 -62.59 -32.55
C GLN A 3 57.65 -62.89 -32.68
N ILE A 4 56.91 -62.04 -33.49
CA ILE A 4 56.58 -62.28 -34.94
C ILE A 4 55.41 -63.28 -35.03
N ILE A 5 54.34 -62.95 -35.69
CA ILE A 5 54.03 -63.17 -37.12
C ILE A 5 52.68 -62.54 -37.47
N ARG A 6 52.59 -62.01 -38.65
CA ARG A 6 51.48 -61.57 -39.49
C ARG A 6 50.47 -62.68 -39.77
N GLU A 7 49.22 -62.30 -40.10
CA GLU A 7 48.67 -62.45 -41.43
C GLU A 7 47.32 -61.83 -41.63
N ASP A 8 47.18 -61.26 -42.80
CA ASP A 8 46.02 -60.79 -43.50
C ASP A 8 44.86 -61.80 -43.58
N ASP A 9 43.62 -61.36 -43.55
CA ASP A 9 42.75 -61.70 -44.68
C ASP A 9 41.55 -60.72 -44.77
N THR A 10 41.39 -60.26 -45.99
CA THR A 10 40.29 -59.46 -46.52
C THR A 10 39.02 -60.24 -46.63
N ARG A 11 37.86 -59.68 -46.36
CA ARG A 11 36.66 -59.70 -47.24
C ARG A 11 35.43 -58.96 -46.73
N ASN A 12 35.01 -58.01 -47.54
CA ASN A 12 33.65 -57.70 -47.98
C ASN A 12 32.57 -57.21 -47.00
N ARG A 13 32.35 -55.90 -47.09
CA ARG A 13 31.12 -55.22 -47.46
C ARG A 13 29.76 -55.79 -46.98
N LEU A 14 29.08 -55.01 -46.20
CA LEU A 14 27.71 -54.60 -46.47
C LEU A 14 27.45 -53.32 -45.71
N ALA A 15 27.26 -52.22 -46.46
CA ALA A 15 26.82 -50.95 -45.96
C ALA A 15 25.29 -51.03 -45.71
N SER A 16 24.86 -50.98 -44.46
CA SER A 16 23.47 -50.71 -44.11
C SER A 16 23.38 -49.29 -43.62
N GLY A 17 22.94 -48.40 -44.48
CA GLY A 17 22.61 -47.03 -44.14
C GLY A 17 21.40 -46.98 -43.23
N LEU A 18 21.62 -46.63 -41.95
CA LEU A 18 20.53 -46.19 -41.06
C LEU A 18 20.27 -44.70 -41.35
N LEU A 19 19.14 -44.41 -42.05
CA LEU A 19 18.57 -43.07 -42.06
C LEU A 19 18.05 -42.80 -40.66
N LEU A 20 18.76 -41.97 -39.90
CA LEU A 20 18.20 -41.29 -38.72
C LEU A 20 17.29 -40.16 -39.22
N SER A 21 15.99 -40.43 -39.29
CA SER A 21 14.97 -39.36 -39.38
C SER A 21 14.92 -38.61 -38.08
N ALA A 22 15.50 -37.41 -38.03
CA ALA A 22 15.36 -36.47 -36.93
C ALA A 22 13.90 -35.98 -36.90
N LEU A 23 13.09 -36.53 -36.00
CA LEU A 23 11.83 -35.96 -35.63
C LEU A 23 12.08 -34.65 -34.89
N THR A 24 11.99 -33.54 -35.58
CA THR A 24 11.88 -32.20 -34.94
C THR A 24 10.50 -32.09 -34.30
N LEU A 25 10.45 -32.34 -33.01
CA LEU A 25 9.27 -31.96 -32.20
C LEU A 25 9.20 -30.44 -32.22
N PRO A 26 8.01 -29.84 -32.55
CA PRO A 26 7.85 -28.42 -32.40
C PRO A 26 7.94 -28.11 -30.91
N SER A 27 8.91 -27.32 -30.50
CA SER A 27 8.95 -26.69 -29.18
C SER A 27 7.71 -25.81 -29.06
N LEU A 28 6.68 -26.27 -28.37
CA LEU A 28 5.62 -25.42 -27.89
C LEU A 28 6.27 -24.39 -26.96
N ALA A 29 6.57 -23.21 -27.47
CA ALA A 29 6.87 -22.05 -26.67
C ALA A 29 5.63 -21.81 -25.80
N LEU A 30 5.68 -22.27 -24.55
CA LEU A 30 4.75 -21.82 -23.52
C LEU A 30 4.91 -20.32 -23.46
N GLY A 31 4.00 -19.57 -24.07
CA GLY A 31 3.96 -18.12 -24.00
C GLY A 31 3.91 -17.74 -22.53
N GLN A 32 4.98 -17.17 -22.00
CA GLN A 32 4.97 -16.57 -20.67
C GLN A 32 3.88 -15.48 -20.70
N THR A 33 2.89 -15.61 -19.84
CA THR A 33 1.91 -14.54 -19.63
C THR A 33 2.71 -13.27 -19.29
N PRO A 34 2.50 -12.14 -20.01
CA PRO A 34 3.21 -10.91 -19.72
C PRO A 34 3.02 -10.55 -18.24
N SER A 35 4.12 -10.19 -17.57
CA SER A 35 4.06 -9.76 -16.18
C SER A 35 3.16 -8.53 -16.03
N THR A 36 2.38 -8.48 -14.95
CA THR A 36 1.42 -7.41 -14.66
C THR A 36 2.06 -6.11 -14.23
N MET A 37 3.32 -6.18 -13.76
CA MET A 37 4.11 -5.01 -13.35
C MET A 37 5.58 -5.21 -13.71
N GLU A 38 6.30 -4.10 -13.79
CA GLU A 38 7.74 -4.07 -14.03
C GLU A 38 8.41 -3.04 -13.14
N LEU A 39 9.44 -3.44 -12.39
CA LEU A 39 10.27 -2.51 -11.62
C LEU A 39 11.11 -1.66 -12.59
N LYS A 40 10.82 -0.36 -12.66
CA LYS A 40 11.49 0.59 -13.57
C LYS A 40 12.69 1.27 -12.94
N SER A 41 12.57 1.65 -11.67
CA SER A 41 13.65 2.36 -10.99
C SER A 41 13.54 2.23 -9.47
N ARG A 42 14.62 2.65 -8.80
CA ARG A 42 14.74 2.77 -7.35
C ARG A 42 15.21 4.17 -7.03
N ILE A 43 14.49 4.89 -6.17
CA ILE A 43 14.85 6.23 -5.74
C ILE A 43 15.40 6.12 -4.32
N GLN A 44 16.69 6.37 -4.17
CA GLN A 44 17.39 6.25 -2.89
C GLN A 44 17.07 7.41 -1.97
N LEU A 45 16.79 7.11 -0.73
CA LEU A 45 16.57 8.06 0.37
C LEU A 45 17.68 7.85 1.41
N ALA A 46 18.91 8.26 1.06
CA ALA A 46 20.14 7.88 1.77
C ALA A 46 20.17 8.30 3.25
N LYS A 47 19.36 9.29 3.65
CA LYS A 47 19.29 9.79 5.05
C LYS A 47 18.06 9.24 5.80
N VAL A 48 17.26 8.41 5.15
CA VAL A 48 16.08 7.81 5.78
C VAL A 48 16.47 6.47 6.40
N ASP A 49 16.31 6.38 7.71
CA ASP A 49 16.56 5.18 8.49
C ASP A 49 15.29 4.82 9.28
N GLY A 50 14.98 3.53 9.39
CA GLY A 50 13.80 3.07 10.11
C GLY A 50 12.51 2.98 9.28
N ARG A 51 11.37 3.18 9.97
CA ARG A 51 10.03 3.03 9.36
C ARG A 51 9.71 4.20 8.43
N MET A 52 9.25 3.85 7.24
CA MET A 52 8.51 4.76 6.38
C MET A 52 7.01 4.43 6.47
N ASP A 53 6.19 5.44 6.23
CA ASP A 53 4.74 5.32 6.23
C ASP A 53 4.13 5.69 4.86
N HIS A 54 2.93 6.25 4.85
CA HIS A 54 2.19 6.48 3.62
C HIS A 54 2.83 7.57 2.73
N VAL A 55 2.47 7.53 1.45
CA VAL A 55 3.01 8.42 0.42
C VAL A 55 1.88 9.25 -0.17
N GLY A 56 2.08 10.55 -0.31
CA GLY A 56 1.22 11.47 -1.06
C GLY A 56 1.81 11.84 -2.41
N VAL A 57 1.01 12.51 -3.26
CA VAL A 57 1.42 12.86 -4.62
C VAL A 57 0.93 14.26 -5.02
N ASP A 58 1.77 14.97 -5.75
CA ASP A 58 1.42 16.11 -6.61
C ASP A 58 1.52 15.66 -8.06
N ILE A 59 0.37 15.42 -8.67
CA ILE A 59 0.29 14.89 -10.04
C ILE A 59 0.90 15.86 -11.04
N ALA A 60 0.54 17.15 -10.96
CA ALA A 60 0.98 18.17 -11.89
C ALA A 60 2.46 18.51 -11.75
N GLY A 61 2.96 18.61 -10.50
CA GLY A 61 4.36 18.88 -10.21
C GLY A 61 5.26 17.64 -10.27
N GLN A 62 4.70 16.47 -10.55
CA GLN A 62 5.41 15.17 -10.59
C GLN A 62 6.25 14.90 -9.33
N ARG A 63 5.67 15.20 -8.16
CA ARG A 63 6.34 15.03 -6.87
C ARG A 63 5.64 13.97 -6.03
N LEU A 64 6.43 13.21 -5.26
CA LEU A 64 5.94 12.39 -4.16
C LEU A 64 6.33 13.02 -2.82
N PHE A 65 5.52 12.75 -1.83
CA PHE A 65 5.72 13.17 -0.45
C PHE A 65 5.68 11.91 0.43
N ALA A 66 6.85 11.42 0.84
CA ALA A 66 6.97 10.17 1.57
C ALA A 66 7.21 10.41 3.06
N ALA A 67 6.34 9.90 3.91
CA ALA A 67 6.48 10.03 5.35
C ALA A 67 7.59 9.11 5.89
N ALA A 68 8.67 9.70 6.40
CA ALA A 68 9.75 9.00 7.08
C ALA A 68 9.51 9.05 8.60
N PHE A 69 8.67 8.12 9.08
CA PHE A 69 8.10 8.11 10.42
C PHE A 69 9.16 8.20 11.54
N ASP A 70 10.12 7.27 11.53
CA ASP A 70 11.16 7.24 12.56
C ASP A 70 12.16 8.40 12.43
N ASN A 71 12.37 8.90 11.21
CA ASN A 71 13.19 10.08 10.94
C ASN A 71 12.53 11.39 11.35
N ARG A 72 11.19 11.38 11.54
CA ARG A 72 10.41 12.58 11.86
C ARG A 72 10.48 13.64 10.76
N THR A 73 10.49 13.17 9.50
CA THR A 73 10.61 14.00 8.29
C THR A 73 9.61 13.58 7.24
N LEU A 74 9.30 14.50 6.32
CA LEU A 74 8.64 14.19 5.06
C LEU A 74 9.63 14.43 3.93
N GLU A 75 9.83 13.43 3.08
CA GLU A 75 10.75 13.48 1.97
C GLU A 75 10.02 13.90 0.69
N VAL A 76 10.48 14.98 0.05
CA VAL A 76 9.95 15.45 -1.23
C VAL A 76 10.81 14.87 -2.34
N ILE A 77 10.16 14.18 -3.26
CA ILE A 77 10.82 13.41 -4.31
C ILE A 77 10.35 13.91 -5.67
N ASP A 78 11.27 14.29 -6.52
CA ASP A 78 11.02 14.54 -7.95
C ASP A 78 11.02 13.20 -8.69
N VAL A 79 9.85 12.79 -9.19
CA VAL A 79 9.67 11.49 -9.86
C VAL A 79 10.36 11.46 -11.22
N GLN A 80 10.39 12.59 -11.93
CA GLN A 80 11.01 12.70 -13.25
C GLN A 80 12.54 12.63 -13.14
N ALA A 81 13.09 13.34 -12.15
CA ALA A 81 14.54 13.32 -11.88
C ALA A 81 14.98 12.05 -11.13
N GLY A 82 14.04 11.27 -10.59
CA GLY A 82 14.30 10.05 -9.83
C GLY A 82 15.12 10.27 -8.57
N LYS A 83 14.89 11.38 -7.85
CA LYS A 83 15.69 11.76 -6.67
C LYS A 83 14.88 12.54 -5.63
N GLN A 84 15.32 12.43 -4.38
CA GLN A 84 14.91 13.32 -3.30
C GLN A 84 15.43 14.75 -3.58
N VAL A 85 14.55 15.74 -3.43
CA VAL A 85 14.86 17.17 -3.72
C VAL A 85 14.75 18.06 -2.49
N HIS A 86 13.95 17.66 -1.48
CA HIS A 86 13.78 18.43 -0.25
C HIS A 86 13.40 17.51 0.92
N THR A 87 13.59 18.00 2.15
CA THR A 87 13.16 17.34 3.40
C THR A 87 12.47 18.37 4.28
N ILE A 88 11.22 18.09 4.65
CA ILE A 88 10.51 18.84 5.69
C ILE A 88 10.82 18.15 7.03
N ALA A 89 11.51 18.84 7.91
CA ALA A 89 11.99 18.30 9.19
C ALA A 89 11.11 18.72 10.38
N ASN A 90 11.45 18.18 11.57
CA ASN A 90 10.80 18.49 12.84
C ASN A 90 9.30 18.15 12.89
N LEU A 91 8.91 17.09 12.19
CA LEU A 91 7.57 16.50 12.30
C LEU A 91 7.52 15.51 13.48
N SER A 92 6.33 15.25 14.00
CA SER A 92 6.15 14.35 15.14
C SER A 92 5.57 13.02 14.67
N GLN A 93 6.43 12.12 14.17
CA GLN A 93 6.02 10.84 13.60
C GLN A 93 4.97 11.02 12.47
N PRO A 94 5.37 11.58 11.32
CA PRO A 94 4.46 11.79 10.20
C PRO A 94 3.94 10.46 9.67
N GLN A 95 2.64 10.41 9.41
CA GLN A 95 1.95 9.22 8.90
C GLN A 95 1.61 9.35 7.42
N GLN A 96 0.88 10.40 7.04
CA GLN A 96 0.45 10.59 5.67
C GLN A 96 0.58 12.05 5.23
N SER A 97 0.60 12.25 3.92
CA SER A 97 0.52 13.56 3.28
C SER A 97 -0.54 13.60 2.20
N TYR A 98 -1.14 14.78 2.02
CA TYR A 98 -2.05 15.09 0.92
C TYR A 98 -1.72 16.47 0.35
N PHE A 99 -1.64 16.57 -0.98
CA PHE A 99 -1.38 17.83 -1.68
C PHE A 99 -2.66 18.31 -2.39
N ASP A 100 -3.16 19.49 -2.01
CA ASP A 100 -4.27 20.15 -2.69
C ASP A 100 -3.72 21.14 -3.72
N ALA A 101 -3.66 20.72 -4.97
CA ALA A 101 -3.09 21.54 -6.05
C ALA A 101 -3.77 22.92 -6.24
N PRO A 102 -5.12 23.06 -6.13
CA PRO A 102 -5.78 24.36 -6.25
C PRO A 102 -5.36 25.42 -5.24
N THR A 103 -5.04 25.02 -4.01
CA THR A 103 -4.58 25.94 -2.95
C THR A 103 -3.06 25.95 -2.79
N ASN A 104 -2.35 25.03 -3.44
CA ASN A 104 -0.93 24.77 -3.22
C ASN A 104 -0.62 24.41 -1.76
N HIS A 105 -1.55 23.73 -1.06
CA HIS A 105 -1.36 23.32 0.33
C HIS A 105 -0.93 21.86 0.42
N LEU A 106 0.11 21.61 1.21
CA LEU A 106 0.59 20.29 1.58
C LEU A 106 0.19 20.00 3.03
N PHE A 107 -0.73 19.06 3.22
CA PHE A 107 -1.17 18.58 4.52
C PHE A 107 -0.31 17.41 4.97
N ILE A 108 0.06 17.38 6.23
CA ILE A 108 0.83 16.29 6.84
C ILE A 108 0.18 15.92 8.18
N SER A 109 -0.30 14.69 8.31
CA SER A 109 -0.74 14.13 9.59
C SER A 109 0.44 13.59 10.39
N SER A 110 0.37 13.72 11.70
CA SER A 110 1.42 13.29 12.62
C SER A 110 0.82 12.59 13.84
N SER A 111 1.20 11.33 14.06
CA SER A 111 0.70 10.54 15.17
C SER A 111 1.29 10.94 16.52
N GLY A 112 2.55 11.36 16.53
CA GLY A 112 3.26 11.61 17.78
C GLY A 112 2.79 12.84 18.56
N ASP A 113 2.15 13.81 17.90
CA ASP A 113 1.55 15.00 18.53
C ASP A 113 0.06 15.16 18.22
N GLY A 114 -0.53 14.25 17.45
CA GLY A 114 -1.94 14.30 17.06
C GLY A 114 -2.29 15.54 16.25
N THR A 115 -1.40 16.00 15.38
CA THR A 115 -1.62 17.22 14.58
C THR A 115 -1.76 16.93 13.10
N VAL A 116 -2.47 17.85 12.41
CA VAL A 116 -2.36 18.05 10.97
C VAL A 116 -1.73 19.40 10.72
N LYS A 117 -0.57 19.40 10.05
CA LYS A 117 0.15 20.61 9.66
C LYS A 117 -0.06 20.89 8.18
N VAL A 118 -0.30 22.15 7.85
CA VAL A 118 -0.47 22.64 6.48
C VAL A 118 0.75 23.48 6.12
N PHE A 119 1.40 23.13 5.03
CA PHE A 119 2.55 23.83 4.50
C PHE A 119 2.23 24.43 3.13
N ASP A 120 2.86 25.53 2.77
CA ASP A 120 2.92 25.97 1.37
C ASP A 120 3.67 24.91 0.54
N GLY A 121 3.07 24.44 -0.53
CA GLY A 121 3.61 23.35 -1.35
C GLY A 121 4.81 23.74 -2.23
N SER A 122 5.18 25.04 -2.30
CA SER A 122 6.32 25.54 -3.06
C SER A 122 7.49 25.94 -2.15
N THR A 123 7.20 26.64 -1.04
CA THR A 123 8.23 27.13 -0.12
C THR A 123 8.48 26.16 1.05
N PHE A 124 7.51 25.28 1.33
CA PHE A 124 7.47 24.40 2.49
C PHE A 124 7.47 25.14 3.83
N GLU A 125 6.99 26.38 3.83
CA GLU A 125 6.73 27.13 5.05
C GLU A 125 5.45 26.64 5.71
N LEU A 126 5.47 26.53 7.06
CA LEU A 126 4.29 26.13 7.85
C LEU A 126 3.26 27.27 7.86
N LEU A 127 2.06 26.97 7.37
CA LEU A 127 0.94 27.93 7.31
C LEU A 127 -0.02 27.78 8.48
N GLN A 128 -0.33 26.51 8.87
CA GLN A 128 -1.36 26.18 9.85
C GLN A 128 -1.00 24.90 10.60
N THR A 129 -1.39 24.83 11.88
CA THR A 129 -1.40 23.59 12.66
C THR A 129 -2.79 23.39 13.24
N THR A 130 -3.36 22.22 13.02
CA THR A 130 -4.65 21.81 13.58
C THR A 130 -4.40 20.70 14.57
N GLU A 131 -4.72 20.97 15.84
CA GLU A 131 -4.59 20.00 16.91
C GLU A 131 -5.82 19.08 16.93
N LEU A 132 -5.56 17.77 16.97
CA LEU A 132 -6.53 16.70 17.20
C LEU A 132 -6.17 16.04 18.54
N SER A 133 -6.93 15.01 18.99
CA SER A 133 -6.66 14.48 20.35
C SER A 133 -5.36 13.68 20.44
N SER A 134 -5.12 12.82 19.47
CA SER A 134 -3.92 11.97 19.36
C SER A 134 -3.89 11.32 17.98
N ASP A 135 -2.77 10.70 17.64
CA ASP A 135 -2.62 9.80 16.50
C ASP A 135 -3.38 10.22 15.24
N ALA A 136 -2.98 11.37 14.66
CA ALA A 136 -3.49 11.79 13.36
C ALA A 136 -2.80 10.95 12.28
N ASP A 137 -3.58 10.13 11.58
CA ASP A 137 -3.06 9.07 10.71
C ASP A 137 -3.54 9.25 9.26
N ASN A 138 -4.30 8.31 8.76
CA ASN A 138 -4.75 8.25 7.37
C ASN A 138 -5.61 9.43 6.97
N MET A 139 -5.43 9.90 5.73
CA MET A 139 -6.19 11.01 5.16
C MET A 139 -6.74 10.66 3.79
N ARG A 140 -7.98 11.09 3.50
CA ARG A 140 -8.56 11.06 2.14
C ARG A 140 -9.30 12.36 1.86
N PHE A 141 -9.31 12.76 0.61
CA PHE A 141 -9.97 14.00 0.19
C PHE A 141 -11.39 13.70 -0.33
N ASP A 142 -12.35 14.38 0.26
CA ASP A 142 -13.71 14.47 -0.26
C ASP A 142 -13.77 15.59 -1.31
N ALA A 143 -13.77 15.18 -2.58
CA ALA A 143 -13.75 16.12 -3.71
C ALA A 143 -15.06 16.90 -3.86
N ARG A 144 -16.19 16.38 -3.36
CA ARG A 144 -17.50 17.02 -3.45
C ARG A 144 -17.57 18.27 -2.57
N ASN A 145 -17.17 18.13 -1.31
CA ASN A 145 -17.21 19.20 -0.33
C ASN A 145 -15.89 19.95 -0.20
N ARG A 146 -14.85 19.49 -0.91
CA ARG A 146 -13.47 19.99 -0.80
C ARG A 146 -12.96 19.96 0.63
N HIS A 147 -13.17 18.84 1.29
CA HIS A 147 -12.72 18.61 2.65
C HIS A 147 -11.71 17.47 2.72
N LEU A 148 -10.77 17.58 3.65
CA LEU A 148 -9.86 16.50 4.00
C LEU A 148 -10.47 15.73 5.18
N VAL A 149 -10.62 14.42 5.02
CA VAL A 149 -11.08 13.50 6.07
C VAL A 149 -9.87 12.86 6.68
N VAL A 150 -9.67 13.02 7.99
CA VAL A 150 -8.48 12.58 8.73
C VAL A 150 -8.86 11.64 9.85
N ALA A 151 -8.32 10.43 9.84
CA ALA A 151 -8.40 9.48 10.95
C ALA A 151 -7.57 9.97 12.13
N TYR A 152 -8.11 9.95 13.35
CA TYR A 152 -7.37 10.37 14.54
C TYR A 152 -7.97 9.82 15.84
N GLY A 153 -7.19 9.87 16.92
CA GLY A 153 -7.66 9.53 18.27
C GLY A 153 -7.73 8.03 18.55
N GLY A 154 -8.30 7.66 19.67
CA GLY A 154 -8.48 6.26 20.08
C GLY A 154 -7.21 5.58 20.59
N GLU A 155 -6.04 6.18 20.41
CA GLU A 155 -4.75 5.69 20.89
C GLU A 155 -4.03 6.74 21.74
N LYS A 156 -3.24 6.28 22.70
CA LYS A 156 -2.32 7.18 23.46
C LYS A 156 -0.89 6.74 23.30
N PHE A 157 -0.02 7.69 23.04
CA PHE A 157 1.41 7.46 23.20
C PHE A 157 1.79 7.63 24.67
N LEU A 158 2.06 6.51 25.34
CA LEU A 158 2.56 6.48 26.69
C LEU A 158 4.02 5.99 26.67
N ASN A 159 4.96 6.86 27.06
CA ASN A 159 6.39 6.54 27.10
C ASN A 159 6.95 5.99 25.75
N GLY A 160 6.52 6.58 24.63
CA GLY A 160 6.95 6.18 23.29
C GLY A 160 6.33 4.87 22.78
N LYS A 161 5.28 4.39 23.42
CA LYS A 161 4.52 3.20 23.00
C LYS A 161 3.04 3.54 22.81
N VAL A 162 2.48 2.98 21.75
CA VAL A 162 1.04 3.05 21.50
C VAL A 162 0.30 2.18 22.50
N ALA A 163 -0.61 2.77 23.26
CA ALA A 163 -1.52 2.07 24.15
C ALA A 163 -2.88 1.87 23.44
N ARG A 164 -2.98 0.81 22.64
CA ARG A 164 -4.19 0.42 21.91
C ARG A 164 -5.25 -0.15 22.85
N GLY A 165 -6.50 0.16 22.55
CA GLY A 165 -7.64 -0.54 23.16
C GLY A 165 -7.87 -0.28 24.65
N ALA A 166 -7.24 0.75 25.25
CA ALA A 166 -7.38 1.09 26.66
C ALA A 166 -8.72 1.78 26.99
N GLY A 167 -9.78 1.45 26.29
CA GLY A 167 -11.11 2.09 26.51
C GLY A 167 -11.19 3.54 26.08
N LEU A 168 -10.26 3.99 25.23
CA LEU A 168 -10.27 5.33 24.65
C LEU A 168 -11.40 5.40 23.64
N LYS A 169 -12.29 6.38 23.84
CA LYS A 169 -13.46 6.60 22.99
C LYS A 169 -13.42 7.93 22.24
N ASP A 170 -12.22 8.47 22.05
CA ASP A 170 -12.00 9.74 21.37
C ASP A 170 -11.57 9.57 19.90
N GLY A 171 -11.61 8.33 19.37
CA GLY A 171 -11.37 8.06 17.97
C GLY A 171 -12.45 8.66 17.09
N ALA A 172 -12.05 9.34 16.02
CA ALA A 172 -12.96 9.96 15.08
C ALA A 172 -12.31 10.22 13.72
N LEU A 173 -13.13 10.55 12.73
CA LEU A 173 -12.71 11.18 11.49
C LEU A 173 -12.89 12.69 11.63
N ALA A 174 -11.80 13.47 11.63
CA ALA A 174 -11.87 14.92 11.54
C ALA A 174 -12.16 15.35 10.10
N ILE A 175 -12.99 16.36 9.93
CA ILE A 175 -13.27 16.98 8.65
C ILE A 175 -12.60 18.35 8.64
N LEU A 176 -11.62 18.53 7.77
CA LEU A 176 -10.88 19.79 7.65
C LEU A 176 -11.19 20.45 6.30
N ASP A 177 -11.31 21.78 6.31
CA ASP A 177 -11.36 22.55 5.06
C ASP A 177 -9.95 22.63 4.40
N THR A 178 -9.89 23.23 3.21
CA THR A 178 -8.63 23.37 2.46
C THR A 178 -7.64 24.39 3.05
N ALA A 179 -8.02 25.10 4.12
CA ALA A 179 -7.11 25.90 4.94
C ALA A 179 -6.62 25.14 6.18
N GLY A 180 -7.07 23.91 6.38
CA GLY A 180 -6.71 23.07 7.53
C GLY A 180 -7.61 23.27 8.76
N LYS A 181 -8.63 24.11 8.72
CA LYS A 181 -9.53 24.33 9.84
C LYS A 181 -10.49 23.15 10.00
N LYS A 182 -10.63 22.63 11.23
CA LYS A 182 -11.62 21.59 11.54
C LYS A 182 -13.03 22.16 11.47
N VAL A 183 -13.88 21.58 10.61
CA VAL A 183 -15.27 21.99 10.36
C VAL A 183 -16.28 20.97 10.87
N GLY A 184 -15.86 19.74 11.16
CA GLY A 184 -16.71 18.68 11.68
C GLY A 184 -15.93 17.46 12.13
N GLN A 185 -16.67 16.45 12.59
CA GLN A 185 -16.11 15.13 12.90
C GLN A 185 -17.17 14.04 12.87
N ILE A 186 -16.76 12.80 12.59
CA ILE A 186 -17.59 11.59 12.68
C ILE A 186 -16.95 10.69 13.75
N PRO A 187 -17.63 10.37 14.86
CA PRO A 187 -17.06 9.52 15.91
C PRO A 187 -16.90 8.08 15.44
N THR A 188 -15.83 7.41 15.89
CA THR A 188 -15.56 5.99 15.62
C THR A 188 -15.46 5.16 16.90
N ASP A 189 -15.43 5.81 18.08
CA ASP A 189 -15.32 5.18 19.40
C ASP A 189 -14.12 4.26 19.60
N GLY A 190 -13.19 4.23 18.69
CA GLY A 190 -11.94 3.50 18.68
C GLY A 190 -11.00 4.12 17.68
N HIS A 191 -9.73 3.66 17.59
CA HIS A 191 -8.77 4.24 16.64
C HIS A 191 -9.16 3.91 15.19
N PRO A 192 -9.46 4.92 14.35
CA PRO A 192 -9.69 4.70 12.93
C PRO A 192 -8.34 4.58 12.19
N GLU A 193 -8.24 3.56 11.36
CA GLU A 193 -7.11 3.30 10.47
C GLU A 193 -7.43 3.76 9.03
N SER A 194 -7.07 2.98 8.04
CA SER A 194 -7.34 3.30 6.63
C SER A 194 -8.83 3.59 6.37
N LEU A 195 -9.07 4.53 5.48
CA LEU A 195 -10.42 4.95 5.09
C LEU A 195 -10.55 5.07 3.58
N ALA A 196 -11.78 4.99 3.09
CA ALA A 196 -12.15 5.21 1.69
C ALA A 196 -13.36 6.15 1.62
N VAL A 197 -13.28 7.14 0.72
CA VAL A 197 -14.35 8.12 0.48
C VAL A 197 -14.97 7.84 -0.90
N GLU A 198 -16.29 7.80 -0.98
CA GLU A 198 -16.99 7.72 -2.26
C GLU A 198 -16.77 9.00 -3.08
N LYS A 199 -16.45 8.84 -4.36
CA LYS A 199 -16.30 9.97 -5.29
C LYS A 199 -17.65 10.52 -5.72
N ASN A 200 -18.65 9.63 -5.89
CA ASN A 200 -19.99 9.96 -6.39
C ASN A 200 -21.07 9.85 -5.30
N GLY A 201 -20.71 9.48 -4.09
CA GLY A 201 -21.58 9.36 -2.92
C GLY A 201 -21.22 10.33 -1.80
N THR A 202 -21.85 10.15 -0.65
CA THR A 202 -21.60 10.96 0.56
C THR A 202 -20.91 10.16 1.66
N ARG A 203 -20.61 8.87 1.41
CA ARG A 203 -20.15 7.99 2.45
C ARG A 203 -18.64 7.96 2.56
N VAL A 204 -18.19 7.78 3.78
CA VAL A 204 -16.83 7.36 4.13
C VAL A 204 -16.91 6.02 4.85
N PHE A 205 -15.99 5.13 4.50
CA PHE A 205 -15.79 3.86 5.21
C PHE A 205 -14.45 3.94 5.93
N THR A 206 -14.38 3.53 7.18
CA THR A 206 -13.11 3.48 7.91
C THR A 206 -13.01 2.23 8.76
N ASN A 207 -11.81 1.66 8.78
CA ASN A 207 -11.47 0.53 9.62
C ASN A 207 -11.27 0.97 11.06
N VAL A 208 -11.81 0.21 12.02
CA VAL A 208 -11.59 0.40 13.46
C VAL A 208 -11.13 -0.94 14.05
N PRO A 209 -9.81 -1.25 13.99
CA PRO A 209 -9.28 -2.59 14.29
C PRO A 209 -9.50 -3.05 15.73
N ASP A 210 -9.43 -2.17 16.70
CA ASP A 210 -9.66 -2.47 18.11
C ASP A 210 -11.12 -2.84 18.41
N LYS A 211 -12.05 -2.37 17.59
CA LYS A 211 -13.47 -2.75 17.61
C LYS A 211 -13.78 -3.91 16.68
N LYS A 212 -12.88 -4.26 15.75
CA LYS A 212 -13.09 -5.27 14.71
C LYS A 212 -14.32 -4.96 13.87
N GLU A 213 -14.40 -3.73 13.40
CA GLU A 213 -15.53 -3.24 12.60
C GLU A 213 -15.09 -2.23 11.55
N ILE A 214 -15.98 -1.96 10.61
CA ILE A 214 -15.96 -0.77 9.77
C ILE A 214 -17.02 0.18 10.28
N VAL A 215 -16.67 1.45 10.44
CA VAL A 215 -17.63 2.52 10.62
C VAL A 215 -17.95 3.14 9.27
N VAL A 216 -19.24 3.27 8.96
CA VAL A 216 -19.72 3.97 7.77
C VAL A 216 -20.24 5.33 8.20
N GLY A 217 -19.65 6.39 7.67
CA GLY A 217 -20.02 7.77 7.98
C GLY A 217 -20.67 8.47 6.80
N ASP A 218 -21.46 9.53 7.10
CA ASP A 218 -22.02 10.49 6.15
C ASP A 218 -21.25 11.81 6.21
N LEU A 219 -20.66 12.19 5.09
CA LEU A 219 -19.87 13.42 4.95
C LEU A 219 -20.71 14.69 4.73
N GLU A 220 -22.03 14.59 4.55
CA GLU A 220 -22.92 15.76 4.52
C GLU A 220 -23.34 16.19 5.92
N ASN A 221 -23.68 15.22 6.77
CA ASN A 221 -24.22 15.47 8.09
C ASN A 221 -23.23 15.18 9.22
N TYR A 222 -22.04 14.70 8.89
CA TYR A 222 -20.98 14.28 9.83
C TYR A 222 -21.48 13.30 10.88
N SER A 223 -22.25 12.29 10.44
CA SER A 223 -22.91 11.33 11.30
C SER A 223 -22.52 9.89 10.95
N VAL A 224 -22.67 9.00 11.93
CA VAL A 224 -22.47 7.55 11.70
C VAL A 224 -23.75 6.97 11.09
N LEU A 225 -23.61 6.26 9.98
CA LEU A 225 -24.69 5.55 9.31
C LEU A 225 -24.80 4.09 9.74
N ALA A 226 -23.64 3.42 9.93
CA ALA A 226 -23.62 2.01 10.28
C ALA A 226 -22.30 1.59 10.93
N HIS A 227 -22.35 0.46 11.66
CA HIS A 227 -21.21 -0.31 12.14
C HIS A 227 -21.30 -1.71 11.53
N TRP A 228 -20.26 -2.12 10.81
CA TRP A 228 -20.18 -3.46 10.19
C TRP A 228 -19.14 -4.31 10.92
N ALA A 229 -19.61 -5.25 11.72
CA ALA A 229 -18.75 -6.13 12.50
C ALA A 229 -17.92 -7.06 11.60
N LEU A 230 -16.63 -7.17 11.91
CA LEU A 230 -15.65 -8.05 11.26
C LEU A 230 -15.01 -8.98 12.28
N PRO A 231 -15.73 -9.97 12.82
CA PRO A 231 -15.21 -10.83 13.88
C PRO A 231 -13.97 -11.59 13.42
N GLY A 232 -12.91 -11.57 14.23
CA GLY A 232 -11.64 -12.25 13.93
C GLY A 232 -10.72 -11.50 12.97
N CYS A 233 -11.11 -10.31 12.48
CA CYS A 233 -10.30 -9.45 11.63
C CYS A 233 -9.52 -8.43 12.48
N GLU A 234 -8.26 -8.21 12.13
CA GLU A 234 -7.50 -7.01 12.47
C GLU A 234 -7.42 -6.20 11.18
N ASN A 235 -8.39 -5.33 10.96
CA ASN A 235 -8.66 -4.65 9.70
C ASN A 235 -7.84 -3.36 9.58
N TYR A 236 -6.83 -3.36 8.68
CA TYR A 236 -5.92 -2.23 8.48
C TYR A 236 -6.11 -1.55 7.11
N PRO A 237 -5.55 -2.02 5.99
CA PRO A 237 -5.74 -1.32 4.72
C PRO A 237 -7.16 -1.50 4.18
N MET A 238 -7.58 -0.51 3.43
CA MET A 238 -8.86 -0.46 2.75
C MET A 238 -8.69 0.04 1.32
N ALA A 239 -9.48 -0.50 0.37
CA ALA A 239 -9.63 0.03 -0.96
C ALA A 239 -11.11 -0.03 -1.38
N LEU A 240 -11.49 0.81 -2.35
CA LEU A 240 -12.89 0.92 -2.80
C LEU A 240 -12.97 0.71 -4.31
N ASP A 241 -13.84 -0.22 -4.72
CA ASP A 241 -14.36 -0.37 -6.08
C ASP A 241 -15.78 0.19 -6.09
N GLU A 242 -15.88 1.49 -6.35
CA GLU A 242 -17.16 2.18 -6.34
C GLU A 242 -18.09 1.72 -7.48
N ASN A 243 -17.51 1.34 -8.63
CA ASN A 243 -18.26 0.90 -9.80
C ASN A 243 -19.04 -0.41 -9.56
N HIS A 244 -18.46 -1.32 -8.79
CA HIS A 244 -19.11 -2.60 -8.46
C HIS A 244 -19.63 -2.64 -7.02
N HIS A 245 -19.63 -1.52 -6.31
CA HIS A 245 -20.11 -1.43 -4.93
C HIS A 245 -19.39 -2.39 -3.98
N ARG A 246 -18.04 -2.44 -4.05
CA ARG A 246 -17.21 -3.29 -3.17
C ARG A 246 -16.21 -2.47 -2.38
N VAL A 247 -16.15 -2.71 -1.09
CA VAL A 247 -15.05 -2.26 -0.23
C VAL A 247 -14.20 -3.46 0.14
N PHE A 248 -12.89 -3.32 -0.08
CA PHE A 248 -11.89 -4.32 0.27
C PHE A 248 -11.25 -3.96 1.59
N VAL A 249 -11.08 -4.95 2.45
CA VAL A 249 -10.46 -4.81 3.76
C VAL A 249 -9.50 -5.97 3.99
N MET A 250 -8.25 -5.67 4.33
CA MET A 250 -7.29 -6.73 4.66
C MET A 250 -7.27 -6.97 6.17
N CYS A 251 -7.44 -8.22 6.53
CA CYS A 251 -7.37 -8.72 7.90
C CYS A 251 -5.98 -9.28 8.19
N ARG A 252 -5.18 -8.63 9.02
CA ARG A 252 -3.82 -9.07 9.39
C ARG A 252 -3.83 -10.39 10.16
N ALA A 253 -4.79 -10.58 11.06
CA ALA A 253 -4.87 -11.79 11.88
C ALA A 253 -4.99 -13.08 11.04
N THR A 254 -5.64 -13.02 9.89
CA THR A 254 -5.89 -14.17 9.01
C THR A 254 -5.12 -14.13 7.70
N ALA A 255 -4.38 -13.04 7.41
CA ALA A 255 -3.74 -12.78 6.13
C ALA A 255 -4.74 -12.96 4.95
N THR A 256 -5.85 -12.25 5.00
CA THR A 256 -6.96 -12.38 4.05
C THR A 256 -7.53 -11.01 3.69
N VAL A 257 -7.85 -10.78 2.43
CA VAL A 257 -8.67 -9.64 2.03
C VAL A 257 -10.13 -10.08 1.97
N LEU A 258 -11.00 -9.33 2.62
CA LEU A 258 -12.44 -9.46 2.51
C LEU A 258 -12.97 -8.44 1.49
N ALA A 259 -13.86 -8.86 0.60
CA ALA A 259 -14.67 -7.95 -0.18
C ALA A 259 -16.07 -7.90 0.43
N LEU A 260 -16.54 -6.68 0.69
CA LEU A 260 -17.87 -6.44 1.27
C LEU A 260 -18.71 -5.60 0.31
N ASP A 261 -20.00 -5.88 0.28
CA ASP A 261 -20.98 -5.06 -0.42
C ASP A 261 -21.18 -3.73 0.30
N THR A 262 -21.03 -2.61 -0.41
CA THR A 262 -21.07 -1.26 0.19
C THR A 262 -22.46 -0.80 0.64
N ALA A 263 -23.53 -1.47 0.24
CA ALA A 263 -24.87 -1.13 0.70
C ALA A 263 -25.22 -1.82 2.04
N SER A 264 -24.77 -3.05 2.22
CA SER A 264 -25.17 -3.90 3.35
C SER A 264 -24.04 -4.22 4.34
N GLY A 265 -22.78 -4.01 3.97
CA GLY A 265 -21.62 -4.48 4.75
C GLY A 265 -21.43 -5.99 4.73
N LYS A 266 -22.23 -6.73 3.94
CA LYS A 266 -22.14 -8.17 3.86
C LYS A 266 -20.88 -8.59 3.12
N GLN A 267 -20.12 -9.52 3.71
CA GLN A 267 -19.00 -10.16 3.02
C GLN A 267 -19.49 -10.97 1.83
N VAL A 268 -18.92 -10.71 0.64
CA VAL A 268 -19.21 -11.39 -0.63
C VAL A 268 -18.04 -12.23 -1.10
N ALA A 269 -16.81 -11.88 -0.75
CA ALA A 269 -15.63 -12.68 -1.08
C ALA A 269 -14.61 -12.72 0.08
N SER A 270 -13.76 -13.75 0.05
CA SER A 270 -12.61 -13.93 0.93
C SER A 270 -11.41 -14.35 0.08
N ILE A 271 -10.38 -13.53 0.07
CA ILE A 271 -9.23 -13.64 -0.83
C ILE A 271 -7.99 -13.93 0.02
N PRO A 272 -7.48 -15.17 0.01
CA PRO A 272 -6.33 -15.53 0.83
C PRO A 272 -5.05 -14.87 0.29
N LEU A 273 -4.24 -14.34 1.20
CA LEU A 273 -2.88 -13.84 0.94
C LEU A 273 -1.84 -14.92 1.29
N THR A 274 -0.58 -14.61 0.97
CA THR A 274 0.55 -15.39 1.49
C THR A 274 0.47 -15.46 3.02
N PRO A 275 0.64 -16.63 3.63
CA PRO A 275 0.58 -16.79 5.08
C PRO A 275 1.49 -15.80 5.80
N SER A 276 0.99 -15.22 6.89
CA SER A 276 1.69 -14.19 7.68
C SER A 276 1.92 -12.85 6.96
N ALA A 277 1.25 -12.59 5.84
CA ALA A 277 1.24 -11.28 5.22
C ALA A 277 0.58 -10.25 6.15
N SER A 278 1.22 -9.10 6.31
CA SER A 278 0.72 -7.96 7.08
C SER A 278 0.90 -6.69 6.24
N SER A 279 -0.18 -5.97 6.00
CA SER A 279 -0.24 -4.83 5.07
C SER A 279 -0.72 -3.58 5.78
N ASP A 280 -0.26 -2.42 5.30
CA ASP A 280 -0.77 -1.09 5.67
C ASP A 280 -1.43 -0.39 4.46
N ASP A 281 -1.04 -0.76 3.23
CA ASP A 281 -1.63 -0.19 2.01
C ASP A 281 -2.10 -1.26 1.02
N MET A 282 -3.26 -0.97 0.42
CA MET A 282 -3.88 -1.76 -0.62
C MET A 282 -4.56 -0.81 -1.61
N PHE A 283 -4.45 -1.10 -2.91
CA PHE A 283 -4.98 -0.23 -3.96
C PHE A 283 -5.79 -1.02 -4.97
N TYR A 284 -6.91 -0.45 -5.42
CA TYR A 284 -7.70 -1.01 -6.50
C TYR A 284 -7.57 -0.14 -7.76
N ASP A 285 -7.11 -0.77 -8.84
CA ASP A 285 -7.04 -0.18 -10.18
C ASP A 285 -8.33 -0.52 -10.93
N ALA A 286 -9.25 0.42 -10.94
CA ALA A 286 -10.54 0.25 -11.62
C ALA A 286 -10.41 0.11 -13.14
N SER A 287 -9.33 0.63 -13.74
CA SER A 287 -9.11 0.55 -15.19
C SER A 287 -8.73 -0.86 -15.66
N LYS A 288 -8.11 -1.64 -14.77
CA LYS A 288 -7.65 -3.01 -15.05
C LYS A 288 -8.41 -4.08 -14.26
N GLY A 289 -9.27 -3.66 -13.32
CA GLY A 289 -9.93 -4.57 -12.37
C GLY A 289 -8.90 -5.31 -11.51
N ARG A 290 -7.89 -4.61 -10.99
CA ARG A 290 -6.79 -5.22 -10.23
C ARG A 290 -6.68 -4.68 -8.84
N LEU A 291 -6.42 -5.59 -7.91
CA LEU A 291 -6.10 -5.26 -6.52
C LEU A 291 -4.61 -5.50 -6.28
N TYR A 292 -3.91 -4.47 -5.77
CA TYR A 292 -2.52 -4.53 -5.35
C TYR A 292 -2.47 -4.48 -3.83
N VAL A 293 -1.90 -5.50 -3.20
CA VAL A 293 -1.74 -5.57 -1.74
C VAL A 293 -0.26 -5.46 -1.41
N LEU A 294 0.14 -4.41 -0.72
CA LEU A 294 1.52 -4.20 -0.27
C LEU A 294 1.68 -4.80 1.12
N ALA A 295 2.39 -5.90 1.24
CA ALA A 295 2.53 -6.61 2.50
C ALA A 295 3.98 -6.92 2.82
N ARG A 296 4.29 -7.03 4.09
CA ARG A 296 5.51 -7.68 4.59
C ARG A 296 5.15 -9.02 5.22
N ILE A 297 6.04 -9.99 5.15
CA ILE A 297 5.87 -11.26 5.82
C ILE A 297 6.35 -11.12 7.25
N VAL A 298 5.46 -11.31 8.22
CA VAL A 298 5.79 -11.21 9.64
C VAL A 298 6.18 -12.55 10.22
N GLN A 299 7.09 -12.52 11.19
CA GLN A 299 7.43 -13.72 11.94
C GLN A 299 6.35 -13.96 13.00
N LYS A 300 5.83 -15.18 13.06
CA LYS A 300 4.74 -15.54 14.00
C LYS A 300 5.09 -15.24 15.45
N ASP A 301 6.33 -15.53 15.86
CA ASP A 301 6.80 -15.37 17.22
C ASP A 301 7.29 -13.95 17.55
N ASN A 302 7.49 -13.12 16.53
CA ASN A 302 7.88 -11.72 16.66
C ASN A 302 7.32 -10.86 15.51
N PRO A 303 6.03 -10.50 15.54
CA PRO A 303 5.35 -9.79 14.46
C PRO A 303 5.87 -8.35 14.25
N ARG A 304 6.64 -7.81 15.20
CA ARG A 304 7.28 -6.49 15.06
C ARG A 304 8.61 -6.53 14.31
N THR A 305 9.22 -7.72 14.16
CA THR A 305 10.47 -7.85 13.39
C THR A 305 10.19 -7.56 11.92
N PRO A 306 10.89 -6.61 11.31
CA PRO A 306 10.78 -6.35 9.88
C PRO A 306 11.14 -7.60 9.08
N GLY A 307 10.31 -7.94 8.09
CA GLY A 307 10.50 -9.08 7.21
C GLY A 307 10.55 -8.67 5.74
N PRO A 308 10.69 -9.61 4.81
CA PRO A 308 10.67 -9.31 3.38
C PRO A 308 9.30 -8.76 2.97
N GLY A 309 9.31 -7.76 2.10
CA GLY A 309 8.11 -7.21 1.49
C GLY A 309 7.68 -8.02 0.26
N ILE A 310 6.39 -8.02 0.01
CA ILE A 310 5.74 -8.66 -1.14
C ILE A 310 4.60 -7.78 -1.64
N ILE A 311 4.45 -7.71 -2.97
CA ILE A 311 3.26 -7.18 -3.61
C ILE A 311 2.47 -8.37 -4.15
N GLU A 312 1.24 -8.51 -3.74
CA GLU A 312 0.33 -9.52 -4.30
C GLU A 312 -0.69 -8.86 -5.22
N VAL A 313 -0.84 -9.41 -6.40
CA VAL A 313 -1.70 -8.88 -7.45
C VAL A 313 -2.85 -9.84 -7.71
N PHE A 314 -4.07 -9.32 -7.60
CA PHE A 314 -5.29 -10.09 -7.86
C PHE A 314 -6.04 -9.47 -9.03
N GLN A 315 -6.54 -10.32 -9.92
CA GLN A 315 -7.42 -9.93 -11.01
C GLN A 315 -8.87 -10.17 -10.59
N GLN A 316 -9.67 -9.13 -10.62
CA GLN A 316 -11.12 -9.24 -10.52
C GLN A 316 -11.66 -9.89 -11.79
N LYS A 317 -12.39 -10.98 -11.65
CA LYS A 317 -13.10 -11.68 -12.74
C LYS A 317 -14.53 -11.17 -12.91
N ASP A 318 -15.14 -10.93 -11.79
CA ASP A 318 -16.43 -10.27 -11.60
C ASP A 318 -16.44 -9.64 -10.21
N PRO A 319 -17.51 -8.93 -9.78
CA PRO A 319 -17.52 -8.22 -8.49
C PRO A 319 -17.22 -9.08 -7.27
N ASP A 320 -17.42 -10.38 -7.33
CA ASP A 320 -17.34 -11.29 -6.20
C ASP A 320 -16.24 -12.36 -6.33
N HIS A 321 -15.51 -12.41 -7.48
CA HIS A 321 -14.47 -13.39 -7.73
C HIS A 321 -13.13 -12.74 -8.12
N TYR A 322 -12.06 -13.18 -7.46
CA TYR A 322 -10.70 -12.62 -7.56
C TYR A 322 -9.68 -13.74 -7.63
N ASP A 323 -8.86 -13.73 -8.67
CA ASP A 323 -7.76 -14.69 -8.84
C ASP A 323 -6.43 -14.01 -8.52
N LYS A 324 -5.60 -14.65 -7.68
CA LYS A 324 -4.21 -14.25 -7.54
C LYS A 324 -3.46 -14.55 -8.84
N ILE A 325 -2.95 -13.52 -9.49
CA ILE A 325 -2.31 -13.65 -10.80
C ILE A 325 -0.79 -13.55 -10.71
N GLU A 326 -0.24 -12.79 -9.73
CA GLU A 326 1.20 -12.59 -9.61
C GLU A 326 1.59 -12.18 -8.19
N SER A 327 2.88 -12.34 -7.87
CA SER A 327 3.50 -11.83 -6.65
C SER A 327 4.90 -11.33 -6.96
N PHE A 328 5.26 -10.18 -6.37
CA PHE A 328 6.57 -9.53 -6.56
C PHE A 328 7.24 -9.32 -5.21
N PRO A 329 8.55 -9.58 -5.08
CA PRO A 329 9.30 -9.09 -3.91
C PRO A 329 9.37 -7.56 -3.96
N SER A 330 9.07 -6.89 -2.84
CA SER A 330 8.97 -5.43 -2.76
C SER A 330 9.98 -4.77 -1.82
N GLY A 331 11.04 -5.49 -1.45
CA GLY A 331 12.08 -4.93 -0.59
C GLY A 331 11.84 -5.19 0.91
N PHE A 332 12.73 -4.64 1.74
CA PHE A 332 12.72 -4.91 3.17
C PHE A 332 11.63 -4.12 3.89
N ALA A 333 10.77 -4.83 4.62
CA ALA A 333 9.68 -4.29 5.41
C ALA A 333 8.72 -3.36 4.64
N ALA A 334 8.64 -3.52 3.31
CA ALA A 334 7.75 -2.74 2.45
C ALA A 334 6.30 -3.19 2.66
N GLN A 335 5.46 -2.29 3.15
CA GLN A 335 4.03 -2.52 3.38
C GLN A 335 3.18 -1.28 3.12
N THR A 336 3.85 -0.16 2.79
CA THR A 336 3.22 1.13 2.47
C THR A 336 3.68 1.62 1.10
N GLY A 337 2.88 2.48 0.49
CA GLY A 337 3.18 3.02 -0.83
C GLY A 337 2.06 3.88 -1.40
N LEU A 338 2.02 4.00 -2.73
CA LEU A 338 0.98 4.73 -3.44
C LEU A 338 0.80 4.21 -4.86
N PHE A 339 -0.42 3.92 -5.25
CA PHE A 339 -0.77 3.70 -6.65
C PHE A 339 -1.28 5.01 -7.27
N VAL A 340 -0.68 5.39 -8.39
CA VAL A 340 -1.03 6.60 -9.16
C VAL A 340 -1.54 6.16 -10.52
N PRO A 341 -2.87 6.02 -10.69
CA PRO A 341 -3.46 5.52 -11.93
C PRO A 341 -3.15 6.40 -13.15
N GLU A 342 -3.06 7.73 -12.99
CA GLU A 342 -2.72 8.69 -14.03
C GLU A 342 -1.36 8.41 -14.68
N TRP A 343 -0.45 7.81 -13.92
CA TRP A 343 0.90 7.46 -14.39
C TRP A 343 1.05 5.96 -14.65
N SER A 344 0.03 5.16 -14.37
CA SER A 344 0.11 3.68 -14.35
C SER A 344 1.32 3.21 -13.52
N LYS A 345 1.53 3.81 -12.35
CA LYS A 345 2.66 3.52 -11.47
C LYS A 345 2.25 3.16 -10.06
N LEU A 346 2.93 2.17 -9.52
CA LEU A 346 2.88 1.81 -8.11
C LEU A 346 4.23 2.16 -7.47
N PHE A 347 4.21 3.02 -6.47
CA PHE A 347 5.36 3.42 -5.66
C PHE A 347 5.31 2.66 -4.34
N VAL A 348 6.43 2.04 -3.95
CA VAL A 348 6.50 1.24 -2.72
C VAL A 348 7.62 1.77 -1.85
N ALA A 349 7.28 2.16 -0.63
CA ALA A 349 8.25 2.63 0.35
C ALA A 349 8.89 1.43 1.07
N THR A 350 10.23 1.38 1.06
CA THR A 350 11.00 0.34 1.75
C THR A 350 11.82 0.93 2.87
N ARG A 351 12.01 0.15 3.93
CA ARG A 351 12.88 0.57 5.03
C ARG A 351 14.35 0.36 4.67
N HIS A 352 15.20 1.09 5.38
CA HIS A 352 16.63 0.79 5.41
C HIS A 352 16.88 -0.67 5.79
N GLN A 353 17.59 -1.38 4.94
CA GLN A 353 18.07 -2.73 5.24
C GLN A 353 19.42 -2.63 5.95
N PRO A 354 19.66 -3.38 7.04
CA PRO A 354 20.96 -3.38 7.70
C PRO A 354 22.11 -3.64 6.72
N GLY A 355 23.06 -2.70 6.65
CA GLY A 355 24.16 -2.72 5.68
C GLY A 355 23.85 -2.11 4.31
N GLY A 356 22.64 -1.59 4.09
CA GLY A 356 22.24 -0.86 2.88
C GLY A 356 22.50 0.65 2.97
N ALA A 357 21.98 1.39 1.99
CA ALA A 357 22.24 2.82 1.80
C ALA A 357 21.11 3.75 2.30
N GLY A 358 20.20 3.29 3.14
CA GLY A 358 19.00 4.00 3.58
C GLY A 358 17.71 3.39 3.01
N GLY A 359 16.58 4.06 3.25
CA GLY A 359 15.29 3.70 2.63
C GLY A 359 15.27 3.99 1.13
N GLU A 360 14.31 3.44 0.43
CA GLU A 360 14.12 3.71 -1.00
C GLU A 360 12.64 3.69 -1.38
N ILE A 361 12.31 4.34 -2.49
CA ILE A 361 11.02 4.18 -3.18
C ILE A 361 11.25 3.34 -4.43
N LEU A 362 10.60 2.18 -4.48
CA LEU A 362 10.55 1.34 -5.68
C LEU A 362 9.47 1.86 -6.61
N VAL A 363 9.80 2.01 -7.89
CA VAL A 363 8.87 2.51 -8.91
C VAL A 363 8.52 1.37 -9.86
N TYR A 364 7.30 0.87 -9.75
CA TYR A 364 6.76 -0.13 -10.66
C TYR A 364 5.85 0.52 -11.70
N GLU A 365 5.98 0.11 -12.96
CA GLU A 365 4.99 0.38 -14.00
C GLU A 365 3.97 -0.76 -14.01
N THR A 366 2.67 -0.44 -13.94
CA THR A 366 1.59 -1.43 -14.04
C THR A 366 1.16 -1.58 -15.52
N LYS A 367 1.08 -2.84 -16.01
CA LYS A 367 0.78 -3.17 -17.42
C LYS A 367 -0.65 -3.65 -17.60
#